data_e4cfc02c39c40184e23c37e400862e0f
#
_entry.id   e4cfc02c39c40184e23c37e400862e0f
#
_cell.length_a   1.000
_cell.length_b   1.000
_cell.length_c   1.000
_cell.angle_alpha   90.00
_cell.angle_beta   90.00
_cell.angle_gamma   90.00
#
_symmetry.space_group_name_H-M   'P 1'
#
loop_
_entity.id
_entity.type
_entity.pdbx_description
1 polymer ?
#
loop_
_entity_poly.entity_id
_entity_poly.type
_entity_poly.pdbx_seq_one_letter_code
_entity_poly.pdbx_strand_id
1 'polypeptide(L)'
;PDQLSDGIPILEAIRRLVGRITVYAQRGRLQVPGSANVLYGLLERMVCEVRAPRGGQFHPKIWLLRFRDPIDEASPCLRLIVLSRNLTTDRSWDLALRLEGELGPADLPQNRELSDLIKDLPTMASNHVTEERQAQAERLASELLRTSWVLPPGYRSVSFSVLGRHEGAWRPSR
;
A
#
# COMPACT_ATOMS: atom_id res chain seq x y z
N PRO A 1 14.16 33.12 -14.63
CA PRO A 1 14.51 32.19 -13.57
C PRO A 1 14.03 30.80 -13.94
N ASP A 2 14.98 29.91 -14.04
CA ASP A 2 14.97 28.59 -14.65
C ASP A 2 13.97 27.62 -14.03
N GLN A 3 12.78 27.51 -14.57
CA GLN A 3 11.85 26.43 -14.23
C GLN A 3 12.32 25.04 -14.74
N LEU A 4 13.32 24.99 -15.63
CA LEU A 4 13.89 23.76 -16.15
C LEU A 4 14.93 23.14 -15.21
N SER A 5 15.64 23.93 -14.40
CA SER A 5 16.64 23.41 -13.46
C SER A 5 16.03 22.63 -12.29
N ASP A 6 14.80 22.97 -11.86
CA ASP A 6 14.11 22.30 -10.77
C ASP A 6 13.39 21.00 -11.20
N GLY A 7 13.12 20.81 -12.49
CA GLY A 7 12.39 19.65 -12.99
C GLY A 7 13.23 18.38 -13.10
N ILE A 8 14.52 18.50 -13.38
CA ILE A 8 15.42 17.33 -13.58
C ILE A 8 15.61 16.52 -12.29
N PRO A 9 15.89 17.13 -11.12
CA PRO A 9 15.99 16.40 -9.85
C PRO A 9 14.70 15.67 -9.48
N ILE A 10 13.54 16.26 -9.74
CA ILE A 10 12.25 15.65 -9.48
C ILE A 10 12.03 14.44 -10.40
N LEU A 11 12.31 14.56 -11.69
CA LEU A 11 12.25 13.47 -12.65
C LEU A 11 13.13 12.30 -12.24
N GLU A 12 14.37 12.57 -11.84
CA GLU A 12 15.31 11.55 -11.40
C GLU A 12 14.86 10.89 -10.10
N ALA A 13 14.31 11.65 -9.15
CA ALA A 13 13.74 11.11 -7.93
C ALA A 13 12.55 10.17 -8.22
N ILE A 14 11.63 10.58 -9.08
CA ILE A 14 10.49 9.74 -9.49
C ILE A 14 10.98 8.48 -10.22
N ARG A 15 11.94 8.61 -11.13
CA ARG A 15 12.51 7.46 -11.85
C ARG A 15 13.10 6.41 -10.91
N ARG A 16 13.77 6.83 -9.84
CA ARG A 16 14.32 5.94 -8.80
C ARG A 16 13.22 5.24 -7.99
N LEU A 17 12.03 5.83 -7.89
CA LEU A 17 10.90 5.28 -7.16
C LEU A 17 10.05 4.31 -7.98
N VAL A 18 10.05 4.40 -9.32
CA VAL A 18 9.18 3.59 -10.21
C VAL A 18 9.28 2.08 -9.94
N GLY A 19 10.49 1.56 -9.65
CA GLY A 19 10.67 0.13 -9.31
C GLY A 19 10.44 -0.21 -7.84
N ARG A 20 10.19 0.79 -6.97
CA ARG A 20 10.06 0.60 -5.51
C ARG A 20 8.66 0.82 -4.99
N ILE A 21 7.81 1.49 -5.75
CA ILE A 21 6.44 1.82 -5.36
C ILE A 21 5.47 1.17 -6.33
N THR A 22 4.46 0.49 -5.78
CA THR A 22 3.29 0.02 -6.52
C THR A 22 2.04 0.61 -5.88
N VAL A 23 1.22 1.28 -6.68
CA VAL A 23 -0.03 1.90 -6.26
C VAL A 23 -1.18 1.08 -6.84
N TYR A 24 -2.01 0.52 -5.97
CA TYR A 24 -3.23 -0.17 -6.38
C TYR A 24 -4.41 0.78 -6.20
N ALA A 25 -5.12 1.07 -7.27
CA ALA A 25 -6.25 1.99 -7.27
C ALA A 25 -7.45 1.40 -7.99
N GLN A 26 -8.66 1.77 -7.57
CA GLN A 26 -9.86 1.30 -8.24
C GLN A 26 -9.89 1.72 -9.71
N ARG A 27 -10.16 0.77 -10.60
CA ARG A 27 -10.27 1.01 -12.03
C ARG A 27 -11.31 2.08 -12.36
N GLY A 28 -10.91 3.00 -13.24
CA GLY A 28 -11.77 4.10 -13.71
C GLY A 28 -12.01 5.19 -12.66
N ARG A 29 -11.26 5.22 -11.55
CA ARG A 29 -11.33 6.26 -10.52
C ARG A 29 -10.10 7.15 -10.46
N LEU A 30 -9.10 6.87 -11.27
CA LEU A 30 -7.94 7.74 -11.43
C LEU A 30 -8.31 8.90 -12.35
N GLN A 31 -8.15 10.11 -11.85
CA GLN A 31 -8.28 11.31 -12.67
C GLN A 31 -6.91 11.70 -13.19
N VAL A 32 -6.78 11.75 -14.50
CA VAL A 32 -5.58 12.29 -15.15
C VAL A 32 -5.80 13.79 -15.32
N PRO A 33 -4.88 14.64 -14.82
CA PRO A 33 -4.98 16.08 -15.06
C PRO A 33 -4.99 16.38 -16.56
N GLY A 34 -5.78 17.39 -16.97
CA GLY A 34 -6.01 17.70 -18.39
C GLY A 34 -4.80 18.23 -19.18
N SER A 35 -3.66 18.48 -18.50
CA SER A 35 -2.40 18.87 -19.16
C SER A 35 -1.47 17.68 -19.26
N ALA A 36 -1.06 17.30 -20.47
CA ALA A 36 -0.07 16.26 -20.67
C ALA A 36 1.28 16.69 -20.07
N ASN A 37 1.78 15.90 -19.11
CA ASN A 37 3.10 16.09 -18.52
C ASN A 37 3.87 14.75 -18.59
N VAL A 38 5.12 14.81 -19.00
CA VAL A 38 6.02 13.64 -19.09
C VAL A 38 6.09 12.87 -17.74
N LEU A 39 5.93 13.58 -16.61
CA LEU A 39 5.88 12.99 -15.28
C LEU A 39 4.75 11.95 -15.12
N TYR A 40 3.59 12.18 -15.76
CA TYR A 40 2.47 11.23 -15.67
C TYR A 40 2.79 9.88 -16.30
N GLY A 41 3.52 9.86 -17.40
CA GLY A 41 3.97 8.61 -18.03
C GLY A 41 4.89 7.78 -17.14
N LEU A 42 5.68 8.42 -16.28
CA LEU A 42 6.49 7.72 -15.26
C LEU A 42 5.63 7.21 -14.10
N LEU A 43 4.68 8.02 -13.62
CA LEU A 43 3.78 7.65 -12.52
C LEU A 43 2.82 6.52 -12.94
N GLU A 44 2.34 6.53 -14.18
CA GLU A 44 1.48 5.47 -14.73
C GLU A 44 2.11 4.08 -14.57
N ARG A 45 3.42 3.99 -14.75
CA ARG A 45 4.17 2.75 -14.56
C ARG A 45 4.12 2.21 -13.13
N MET A 46 3.78 3.03 -12.15
CA MET A 46 3.65 2.65 -10.73
C MET A 46 2.23 2.20 -10.39
N VAL A 47 1.25 2.43 -11.26
CA VAL A 47 -0.17 2.24 -10.97
C VAL A 47 -0.67 0.90 -11.53
N CYS A 48 -1.36 0.16 -10.67
CA CYS A 48 -2.13 -1.03 -11.01
C CYS A 48 -3.62 -0.73 -10.78
N GLU A 49 -4.41 -0.73 -11.84
CA GLU A 49 -5.86 -0.58 -11.74
C GLU A 49 -6.49 -1.89 -11.26
N VAL A 50 -7.20 -1.83 -10.15
CA VAL A 50 -7.83 -2.98 -9.49
C VAL A 50 -9.34 -3.00 -9.75
N ARG A 51 -9.86 -4.17 -10.02
CA ARG A 51 -11.30 -4.45 -10.04
C ARG A 51 -11.66 -5.30 -8.83
N ALA A 52 -12.48 -4.75 -7.94
CA ALA A 52 -12.98 -5.52 -6.80
C ALA A 52 -13.81 -6.72 -7.26
N PRO A 53 -13.73 -7.87 -6.60
CA PRO A 53 -14.54 -9.05 -6.91
C PRO A 53 -16.02 -8.75 -6.78
N ARG A 54 -16.86 -9.48 -7.53
CA ARG A 54 -18.32 -9.47 -7.40
C ARG A 54 -18.97 -8.08 -7.56
N GLY A 55 -18.35 -7.19 -8.33
CA GLY A 55 -18.89 -5.83 -8.55
C GLY A 55 -18.75 -4.89 -7.34
N GLY A 56 -17.97 -5.27 -6.34
CA GLY A 56 -17.66 -4.44 -5.18
C GLY A 56 -16.83 -3.21 -5.52
N GLN A 57 -16.48 -2.44 -4.49
CA GLN A 57 -15.60 -1.29 -4.60
C GLN A 57 -14.26 -1.58 -3.93
N PHE A 58 -13.17 -1.20 -4.60
CA PHE A 58 -11.82 -1.26 -4.03
C PHE A 58 -11.48 0.12 -3.43
N HIS A 59 -11.55 0.24 -2.11
CA HIS A 59 -11.43 1.53 -1.44
C HIS A 59 -10.54 1.53 -0.20
N PRO A 60 -9.47 0.71 -0.11
CA PRO A 60 -8.53 0.80 1.00
C PRO A 60 -7.72 2.10 0.91
N LYS A 61 -7.34 2.63 2.06
CA LYS A 61 -6.47 3.80 2.21
C LYS A 61 -5.32 3.41 3.11
N ILE A 62 -4.45 2.57 2.59
CA ILE A 62 -3.32 2.00 3.33
C ILE A 62 -2.02 2.27 2.60
N TRP A 63 -0.96 2.47 3.37
CA TRP A 63 0.40 2.47 2.91
C TRP A 63 1.14 1.37 3.67
N LEU A 64 1.71 0.43 2.95
CA LEU A 64 2.60 -0.58 3.50
C LEU A 64 4.01 -0.29 3.00
N LEU A 65 4.88 0.13 3.90
CA LEU A 65 6.24 0.54 3.60
C LEU A 65 7.21 -0.47 4.22
N ARG A 66 8.20 -0.87 3.43
CA ARG A 66 9.28 -1.75 3.84
C ARG A 66 10.58 -0.95 3.89
N PHE A 67 11.19 -0.94 5.06
CA PHE A 67 12.50 -0.31 5.26
C PHE A 67 13.56 -1.40 5.41
N ARG A 68 14.76 -1.08 4.95
CA ARG A 68 15.97 -1.86 5.21
C ARG A 68 16.94 -0.99 5.97
N ASP A 69 17.56 -1.57 6.98
CA ASP A 69 18.72 -0.95 7.58
C ASP A 69 19.89 -1.03 6.59
N PRO A 70 20.59 0.07 6.30
CA PRO A 70 21.75 0.05 5.42
C PRO A 70 22.91 -0.80 5.97
N ILE A 71 22.95 -1.04 7.30
CA ILE A 71 24.00 -1.78 8.00
C ILE A 71 23.58 -3.24 8.21
N ASP A 72 22.32 -3.47 8.56
CA ASP A 72 21.72 -4.81 8.76
C ASP A 72 20.57 -5.04 7.78
N GLU A 73 20.91 -5.48 6.57
CA GLU A 73 19.91 -5.84 5.56
C GLU A 73 19.05 -7.05 5.96
N ALA A 74 19.47 -7.82 6.95
CA ALA A 74 18.79 -9.06 7.37
C ALA A 74 17.52 -8.80 8.19
N SER A 75 17.38 -7.61 8.77
CA SER A 75 16.26 -7.25 9.66
C SER A 75 15.42 -6.11 9.09
N PRO A 76 14.63 -6.36 8.01
CA PRO A 76 13.73 -5.33 7.51
C PRO A 76 12.63 -5.03 8.53
N CYS A 77 12.17 -3.77 8.56
CA CYS A 77 10.98 -3.39 9.32
C CYS A 77 9.86 -2.93 8.39
N LEU A 78 8.63 -3.14 8.83
CA LEU A 78 7.44 -2.69 8.11
C LEU A 78 6.81 -1.50 8.83
N ARG A 79 6.25 -0.59 8.04
CA ARG A 79 5.36 0.46 8.55
C ARG A 79 4.03 0.35 7.83
N LEU A 80 2.96 0.24 8.59
CA LEU A 80 1.60 0.31 8.10
C LEU A 80 1.00 1.66 8.48
N ILE A 81 0.44 2.36 7.50
CA ILE A 81 -0.35 3.57 7.73
C ILE A 81 -1.74 3.32 7.17
N VAL A 82 -2.75 3.49 8.01
CA VAL A 82 -4.16 3.41 7.63
C VAL A 82 -4.77 4.79 7.76
N LEU A 83 -5.43 5.26 6.72
CA LEU A 83 -6.04 6.58 6.66
C LEU A 83 -7.56 6.45 6.53
N SER A 84 -8.31 7.38 7.12
CA SER A 84 -9.77 7.43 6.95
C SER A 84 -10.16 8.04 5.60
N ARG A 85 -9.26 8.79 4.96
CA ARG A 85 -9.51 9.49 3.69
C ARG A 85 -8.39 9.28 2.68
N ASN A 86 -8.68 9.56 1.41
CA ASN A 86 -7.65 9.67 0.38
C ASN A 86 -6.80 10.93 0.61
N LEU A 87 -5.59 10.96 0.04
CA LEU A 87 -4.80 12.18 -0.02
C LEU A 87 -5.54 13.21 -0.89
N THR A 88 -6.12 14.20 -0.24
CA THR A 88 -6.87 15.29 -0.89
C THR A 88 -6.44 16.62 -0.32
N THR A 89 -6.69 17.70 -1.04
CA THR A 89 -6.46 19.08 -0.58
C THR A 89 -7.59 19.64 0.31
N ASP A 90 -8.59 18.81 0.58
CA ASP A 90 -9.74 19.16 1.40
C ASP A 90 -9.33 19.36 2.88
N ARG A 91 -9.87 20.39 3.52
CA ARG A 91 -9.59 20.79 4.91
C ARG A 91 -10.49 20.08 5.94
N SER A 92 -10.85 18.85 5.72
CA SER A 92 -11.64 18.07 6.68
C SER A 92 -10.73 17.34 7.68
N TRP A 93 -11.32 16.96 8.82
CA TRP A 93 -10.65 16.08 9.79
C TRP A 93 -10.36 14.72 9.18
N ASP A 94 -9.17 14.20 9.42
CA ASP A 94 -8.74 12.88 9.01
C ASP A 94 -8.16 12.12 10.20
N LEU A 95 -8.33 10.80 10.20
CA LEU A 95 -7.71 9.90 11.15
C LEU A 95 -6.62 9.12 10.46
N ALA A 96 -5.45 9.04 11.09
CA ALA A 96 -4.34 8.24 10.63
C ALA A 96 -3.86 7.33 11.77
N LEU A 97 -3.78 6.03 11.50
CA LEU A 97 -3.10 5.07 12.36
C LEU A 97 -1.76 4.71 11.72
N ARG A 98 -0.67 4.86 12.46
CA ARG A 98 0.66 4.39 12.07
C ARG A 98 1.11 3.29 13.01
N LEU A 99 1.50 2.16 12.47
CA LEU A 99 2.08 1.04 13.20
C LEU A 99 3.50 0.77 12.65
N GLU A 100 4.46 0.65 13.55
CA GLU A 100 5.80 0.15 13.26
C GLU A 100 5.83 -1.34 13.54
N GLY A 101 6.47 -2.11 12.67
CA GLY A 101 6.47 -3.55 12.77
C GLY A 101 7.85 -4.16 12.63
N GLU A 102 8.17 -5.09 13.50
CA GLU A 102 9.38 -5.89 13.48
C GLU A 102 9.06 -7.31 13.02
N LEU A 103 9.91 -7.87 12.13
CA LEU A 103 9.72 -9.21 11.64
C LEU A 103 10.16 -10.24 12.67
N GLY A 104 9.24 -11.15 13.00
CA GLY A 104 9.51 -12.30 13.84
C GLY A 104 9.71 -13.61 13.05
N PRO A 105 10.05 -14.70 13.74
CA PRO A 105 10.27 -16.00 13.11
C PRO A 105 8.97 -16.75 12.78
N ALA A 106 7.86 -16.43 13.43
CA ALA A 106 6.61 -17.17 13.35
C ALA A 106 5.47 -16.36 12.73
N ASP A 107 4.56 -17.04 12.05
CA ASP A 107 3.33 -16.46 11.53
C ASP A 107 2.41 -16.03 12.68
N LEU A 108 1.81 -14.85 12.53
CA LEU A 108 0.88 -14.25 13.47
C LEU A 108 -0.53 -14.22 12.85
N PRO A 109 -1.47 -15.02 13.37
CA PRO A 109 -2.81 -15.18 12.78
C PRO A 109 -3.58 -13.86 12.61
N GLN A 110 -3.37 -12.89 13.52
CA GLN A 110 -4.01 -11.57 13.47
C GLN A 110 -3.63 -10.75 12.22
N ASN A 111 -2.53 -11.07 11.54
CA ASN A 111 -2.08 -10.40 10.33
C ASN A 111 -2.60 -11.08 9.05
N ARG A 112 -3.21 -12.24 9.15
CA ARG A 112 -3.53 -13.10 8.01
C ARG A 112 -4.38 -12.40 6.94
N GLU A 113 -5.47 -11.77 7.34
CA GLU A 113 -6.37 -11.14 6.37
C GLU A 113 -5.70 -10.00 5.59
N LEU A 114 -4.88 -9.19 6.27
CA LEU A 114 -4.13 -8.12 5.61
C LEU A 114 -3.02 -8.70 4.69
N SER A 115 -2.31 -9.72 5.15
CA SER A 115 -1.31 -10.44 4.36
C SER A 115 -1.93 -11.01 3.08
N ASP A 116 -3.06 -11.69 3.22
CA ASP A 116 -3.78 -12.26 2.08
C ASP A 116 -4.29 -11.17 1.11
N LEU A 117 -4.77 -10.02 1.63
CA LEU A 117 -5.12 -8.88 0.76
C LEU A 117 -3.92 -8.44 -0.07
N ILE A 118 -2.76 -8.21 0.55
CA ILE A 118 -1.55 -7.76 -0.16
C ILE A 118 -1.14 -8.79 -1.22
N LYS A 119 -1.20 -10.08 -0.90
CA LYS A 119 -0.88 -11.16 -1.83
C LYS A 119 -1.83 -11.19 -3.04
N ASP A 120 -3.10 -10.90 -2.84
CA ASP A 120 -4.13 -10.97 -3.89
C ASP A 120 -4.17 -9.72 -4.78
N LEU A 121 -3.61 -8.57 -4.35
CA LEU A 121 -3.66 -7.33 -5.13
C LEU A 121 -3.20 -7.48 -6.59
N PRO A 122 -2.09 -8.17 -6.91
CA PRO A 122 -1.68 -8.38 -8.30
C PRO A 122 -2.71 -9.14 -9.13
N THR A 123 -3.40 -10.11 -8.55
CA THR A 123 -4.41 -10.92 -9.26
C THR A 123 -5.72 -10.14 -9.52
N MET A 124 -5.98 -9.11 -8.72
CA MET A 124 -7.12 -8.22 -8.90
C MET A 124 -6.86 -7.10 -9.91
N ALA A 125 -5.61 -6.93 -10.36
CA ALA A 125 -5.25 -5.91 -11.32
C ALA A 125 -5.86 -6.19 -12.71
N SER A 126 -6.38 -5.15 -13.34
CA SER A 126 -6.96 -5.24 -14.70
C SER A 126 -5.94 -4.96 -15.81
N ASN A 127 -4.81 -4.37 -15.46
CA ASN A 127 -3.68 -4.15 -16.35
C ASN A 127 -2.57 -5.18 -16.06
N HIS A 128 -1.62 -5.28 -16.98
CA HIS A 128 -0.51 -6.22 -16.81
C HIS A 128 0.31 -5.90 -15.55
N VAL A 129 0.52 -6.92 -14.73
CA VAL A 129 1.41 -6.85 -13.56
C VAL A 129 2.68 -7.62 -13.89
N THR A 130 3.83 -6.98 -13.71
CA THR A 130 5.12 -7.63 -13.97
C THR A 130 5.43 -8.67 -12.89
N GLU A 131 6.29 -9.63 -13.22
CA GLU A 131 6.73 -10.66 -12.27
C GLU A 131 7.41 -10.06 -11.04
N GLU A 132 8.17 -8.97 -11.21
CA GLU A 132 8.82 -8.28 -10.10
C GLU A 132 7.80 -7.71 -9.10
N ARG A 133 6.67 -7.19 -9.58
CA ARG A 133 5.60 -6.66 -8.73
C ARG A 133 4.84 -7.76 -8.02
N GLN A 134 4.61 -8.87 -8.71
CA GLN A 134 4.03 -10.05 -8.08
C GLN A 134 4.94 -10.57 -6.97
N ALA A 135 6.23 -10.74 -7.24
CA ALA A 135 7.21 -11.15 -6.25
C ALA A 135 7.34 -10.15 -5.09
N GLN A 136 7.20 -8.84 -5.37
CA GLN A 136 7.15 -7.81 -4.32
C GLN A 136 5.94 -7.98 -3.41
N ALA A 137 4.75 -8.19 -3.96
CA ALA A 137 3.53 -8.39 -3.18
C ALA A 137 3.60 -9.67 -2.34
N GLU A 138 4.07 -10.78 -2.90
CA GLU A 138 4.27 -12.04 -2.20
C GLU A 138 5.26 -11.92 -1.03
N ARG A 139 6.38 -11.23 -1.25
CA ARG A 139 7.36 -10.94 -0.21
C ARG A 139 6.76 -10.11 0.91
N LEU A 140 6.12 -9.00 0.57
CA LEU A 140 5.47 -8.13 1.56
C LEU A 140 4.40 -8.86 2.35
N ALA A 141 3.60 -9.70 1.71
CA ALA A 141 2.58 -10.52 2.35
C ALA A 141 3.20 -11.51 3.35
N SER A 142 4.27 -12.21 2.94
CA SER A 142 4.99 -13.14 3.81
C SER A 142 5.64 -12.45 5.01
N GLU A 143 6.28 -11.30 4.79
CA GLU A 143 6.88 -10.51 5.85
C GLU A 143 5.81 -9.95 6.81
N LEU A 144 4.71 -9.43 6.27
CA LEU A 144 3.59 -8.90 7.04
C LEU A 144 2.97 -9.96 7.95
N LEU A 145 2.81 -11.19 7.44
CA LEU A 145 2.25 -12.30 8.22
C LEU A 145 3.04 -12.57 9.50
N ARG A 146 4.35 -12.32 9.50
CA ARG A 146 5.26 -12.52 10.64
C ARG A 146 5.58 -11.25 11.43
N THR A 147 4.93 -10.14 11.11
CA THR A 147 5.24 -8.84 11.71
C THR A 147 4.56 -8.66 13.06
N SER A 148 5.34 -8.38 14.10
CA SER A 148 4.86 -7.90 15.39
C SER A 148 4.77 -6.38 15.38
N TRP A 149 3.60 -5.84 15.72
CA TRP A 149 3.33 -4.41 15.67
C TRP A 149 3.55 -3.74 17.02
N VAL A 150 4.25 -2.59 17.01
CA VAL A 150 4.32 -1.69 18.16
C VAL A 150 2.99 -0.95 18.25
N LEU A 151 2.28 -1.20 19.33
CA LEU A 151 0.93 -0.65 19.53
C LEU A 151 1.01 0.76 20.15
N PRO A 152 0.08 1.65 19.79
CA PRO A 152 -0.06 2.93 20.49
C PRO A 152 -0.40 2.73 21.98
N PRO A 153 -0.05 3.70 22.85
CA PRO A 153 -0.41 3.63 24.27
C PRO A 153 -1.91 3.39 24.49
N GLY A 154 -2.24 2.48 25.41
CA GLY A 154 -3.62 2.15 25.74
C GLY A 154 -4.22 0.99 24.95
N TYR A 155 -3.55 0.51 23.88
CA TYR A 155 -3.99 -0.65 23.12
C TYR A 155 -3.19 -1.90 23.53
N ARG A 156 -3.87 -3.06 23.55
CA ARG A 156 -3.27 -4.35 23.94
C ARG A 156 -3.08 -5.32 22.79
N SER A 157 -3.84 -5.16 21.73
CA SER A 157 -3.79 -6.01 20.55
C SER A 157 -4.23 -5.25 19.31
N VAL A 158 -3.83 -5.77 18.14
CA VAL A 158 -4.31 -5.34 16.84
C VAL A 158 -4.68 -6.59 16.04
N SER A 159 -5.76 -6.51 15.29
CA SER A 159 -6.15 -7.50 14.29
C SER A 159 -6.66 -6.76 13.07
N PHE A 160 -6.53 -7.40 11.91
CA PHE A 160 -6.94 -6.82 10.65
C PHE A 160 -8.11 -7.61 10.08
N SER A 161 -9.14 -6.88 9.62
CA SER A 161 -10.27 -7.47 8.91
C SER A 161 -10.48 -6.76 7.59
N VAL A 162 -10.55 -7.53 6.50
CA VAL A 162 -10.72 -7.02 5.16
C VAL A 162 -12.18 -7.19 4.72
N LEU A 163 -12.90 -6.07 4.63
CA LEU A 163 -14.30 -6.08 4.23
C LEU A 163 -14.47 -6.60 2.80
N GLY A 164 -15.51 -7.43 2.59
CA GLY A 164 -15.86 -7.98 1.28
C GLY A 164 -15.02 -9.18 0.83
N ARG A 165 -14.07 -9.65 1.62
CA ARG A 165 -13.27 -10.83 1.33
C ARG A 165 -14.01 -12.14 1.66
N HIS A 166 -14.76 -12.15 2.75
CA HIS A 166 -15.55 -13.29 3.18
C HIS A 166 -17.05 -13.09 2.91
N GLU A 167 -17.77 -14.20 2.69
CA GLU A 167 -19.23 -14.17 2.65
C GLU A 167 -19.75 -13.97 4.08
N GLY A 168 -20.23 -12.79 4.36
CA GLY A 168 -20.80 -12.41 5.65
C GLY A 168 -20.52 -10.93 5.95
N ALA A 169 -21.54 -10.25 6.48
CA ALA A 169 -21.35 -8.88 6.95
C ALA A 169 -20.40 -8.90 8.15
N TRP A 170 -19.31 -8.15 8.07
CA TRP A 170 -18.47 -7.88 9.23
C TRP A 170 -19.33 -7.33 10.37
N ARG A 171 -19.27 -7.96 11.51
CA ARG A 171 -19.90 -7.46 12.75
C ARG A 171 -18.79 -7.17 13.74
N PRO A 172 -18.67 -5.92 14.25
CA PRO A 172 -17.75 -5.66 15.34
C PRO A 172 -18.12 -6.55 16.53
N SER A 173 -17.12 -7.23 17.09
CA SER A 173 -17.28 -7.85 18.41
C SER A 173 -17.53 -6.75 19.42
N ARG A 174 -18.60 -6.86 20.20
CA ARG A 174 -18.90 -5.97 21.33
C ARG A 174 -17.87 -6.12 22.44
#